data_687ff293e794bd4b03118d5f1e6c0bb2
#
_entry.id   687ff293e794bd4b03118d5f1e6c0bb2
#
_cell.length_a   1.000
_cell.length_b   1.000
_cell.length_c   1.000
_cell.angle_alpha   90.00
_cell.angle_beta   90.00
_cell.angle_gamma   90.00
#
_symmetry.space_group_name_H-M   'P 1'
#
loop_
_entity.id
_entity.type
_entity.pdbx_description
1 polymer ?
#
loop_
_entity_poly.entity_id
_entity_poly.type
_entity_poly.pdbx_seq_one_letter_code
_entity_poly.pdbx_strand_id
1 'polypeptide(L)'
;MGRSRPSEYDVWFDWEPSDRTEARPRRTQRSGGRPRRRSGLFRWGVVLGLCALLVLGAGRLWDGTSPAAVPGGDRVQTPFQPGAELLDQLQALAREEPAAEALLACPEDYPEELLELAVRNPEALDFVVRYPREKDAQPAASVGAVERGTFPQLMQWDPRWGCAPYGDGLMALNGCGPTALSMVVCGLTGDGSVTPWTVARYADEAGYYVEGAGSKWELMSTGCQHFGLSARELPLDRSVMVRALEDGQPIVCSVGPGDFTTSGHFILLTGVEDGKFRVNDPNRRSNSEKLWDYDT
;
A
#
# COMPACT_ATOMS: atom_id res chain seq x y z
N MET A 1 30.68 20.12 15.24
CA MET A 1 29.90 19.69 14.08
C MET A 1 29.19 18.40 14.47
N GLY A 2 27.95 18.52 14.94
CA GLY A 2 27.12 17.38 15.36
C GLY A 2 26.52 16.73 14.11
N ARG A 3 26.81 15.46 13.88
CA ARG A 3 26.08 14.64 12.92
C ARG A 3 24.67 14.49 13.48
N SER A 4 23.67 15.11 12.83
CA SER A 4 22.28 14.77 13.05
C SER A 4 22.10 13.30 12.75
N ARG A 5 21.47 12.56 13.67
CA ARG A 5 21.03 11.19 13.39
C ARG A 5 20.06 11.25 12.21
N PRO A 6 20.15 10.33 11.23
CA PRO A 6 19.11 10.21 10.21
C PRO A 6 17.75 10.11 10.91
N SER A 7 16.72 10.75 10.37
CA SER A 7 15.36 10.59 10.87
C SER A 7 14.95 9.13 10.62
N GLU A 8 14.01 8.61 11.41
CA GLU A 8 13.48 7.23 11.30
C GLU A 8 12.83 6.96 9.93
N TYR A 9 12.79 7.97 9.04
CA TYR A 9 12.09 7.98 7.76
C TYR A 9 13.03 8.04 6.53
N ASP A 10 14.35 8.15 6.72
CA ASP A 10 15.29 8.38 5.62
C ASP A 10 15.99 7.09 5.18
N VAL A 11 15.30 6.20 4.48
CA VAL A 11 15.86 4.98 3.91
C VAL A 11 15.64 4.92 2.40
N TRP A 12 16.63 4.43 1.66
CA TRP A 12 16.71 4.46 0.21
C TRP A 12 16.95 3.05 -0.32
N PHE A 13 16.31 2.67 -1.41
CA PHE A 13 16.52 1.37 -2.04
C PHE A 13 17.08 1.51 -3.44
N ASP A 14 18.07 0.71 -3.72
CA ASP A 14 18.60 0.38 -5.02
C ASP A 14 18.14 -1.05 -5.40
N TRP A 15 17.83 -1.27 -6.67
CA TRP A 15 17.08 -2.43 -7.12
C TRP A 15 17.89 -3.22 -8.16
N GLU A 16 18.01 -4.53 -7.96
CA GLU A 16 18.56 -5.44 -8.94
C GLU A 16 17.56 -6.57 -9.23
N PRO A 17 17.46 -7.04 -10.51
CA PRO A 17 16.73 -8.26 -10.81
C PRO A 17 17.31 -9.42 -10.01
N SER A 18 16.52 -10.16 -9.27
CA SER A 18 17.02 -11.34 -8.59
C SER A 18 17.35 -12.40 -9.63
N ASP A 19 18.63 -12.79 -9.73
CA ASP A 19 19.09 -13.93 -10.54
C ASP A 19 18.50 -15.22 -10.00
N ARG A 20 17.25 -15.51 -10.32
CA ARG A 20 16.72 -16.87 -10.25
C ARG A 20 17.18 -17.63 -11.48
N THR A 21 18.48 -17.90 -11.59
CA THR A 21 18.93 -18.99 -12.44
C THR A 21 18.36 -20.27 -11.84
N GLU A 22 17.44 -20.86 -12.57
CA GLU A 22 16.85 -22.17 -12.31
C GLU A 22 17.93 -23.20 -11.95
N ALA A 23 18.08 -23.50 -10.68
CA ALA A 23 18.76 -24.69 -10.24
C ALA A 23 17.83 -25.88 -10.56
N ARG A 24 17.89 -26.38 -11.80
CA ARG A 24 17.34 -27.72 -12.13
C ARG A 24 17.92 -28.71 -11.13
N PRO A 25 17.10 -29.45 -10.39
CA PRO A 25 17.62 -30.49 -9.52
C PRO A 25 18.26 -31.58 -10.39
N ARG A 26 19.59 -31.72 -10.29
CA ARG A 26 20.31 -32.86 -10.84
C ARG A 26 19.73 -34.12 -10.23
N ARG A 27 19.07 -34.92 -11.06
CA ARG A 27 18.59 -36.26 -10.78
C ARG A 27 19.81 -37.17 -10.51
N THR A 28 20.24 -37.26 -9.27
CA THR A 28 21.15 -38.31 -8.83
C THR A 28 20.36 -39.58 -8.61
N GLN A 29 20.50 -40.53 -9.54
CA GLN A 29 20.17 -41.94 -9.28
C GLN A 29 21.08 -42.38 -8.10
N ARG A 30 20.47 -42.81 -7.02
CA ARG A 30 21.10 -43.66 -6.02
C ARG A 30 20.16 -44.80 -5.64
N SER A 31 20.78 -45.95 -5.89
CA SER A 31 20.33 -47.31 -5.58
C SER A 31 19.90 -47.52 -4.13
N GLY A 32 18.91 -48.35 -3.99
CA GLY A 32 18.50 -49.29 -2.98
C GLY A 32 19.07 -49.24 -1.57
N GLY A 33 18.15 -49.09 -0.61
CA GLY A 33 18.37 -49.35 0.80
C GLY A 33 17.07 -49.20 1.57
N ARG A 34 16.34 -50.28 1.81
CA ARG A 34 15.20 -50.29 2.73
C ARG A 34 15.72 -50.17 4.18
N PRO A 35 15.14 -49.35 4.99
CA PRO A 35 15.14 -49.59 6.42
C PRO A 35 13.74 -49.87 6.95
N ARG A 36 13.76 -50.78 7.91
CA ARG A 36 12.68 -51.42 8.64
C ARG A 36 11.75 -50.42 9.33
N ARG A 37 10.46 -50.66 9.23
CA ARG A 37 9.41 -50.14 10.11
C ARG A 37 9.75 -50.42 11.57
N ARG A 38 9.76 -49.39 12.41
CA ARG A 38 9.50 -49.49 13.84
C ARG A 38 8.28 -48.61 14.16
N SER A 39 7.26 -49.29 14.66
CA SER A 39 6.00 -48.78 15.18
C SER A 39 6.23 -47.87 16.37
N GLY A 40 5.73 -46.63 16.28
CA GLY A 40 5.64 -45.66 17.38
C GLY A 40 4.21 -45.19 17.60
N LEU A 41 3.33 -46.20 17.89
CA LEU A 41 2.00 -45.97 18.43
C LEU A 41 2.10 -45.87 19.96
N PHE A 42 2.42 -44.70 20.51
CA PHE A 42 2.19 -44.45 21.95
C PHE A 42 2.53 -43.00 22.33
N ARG A 43 1.68 -42.04 21.96
CA ARG A 43 1.74 -40.69 22.58
C ARG A 43 0.57 -39.77 22.29
N TRP A 44 -0.56 -40.23 21.76
CA TRP A 44 -1.74 -39.39 21.46
C TRP A 44 -2.93 -39.61 22.42
N GLY A 45 -2.75 -40.40 23.47
CA GLY A 45 -3.83 -40.76 24.41
C GLY A 45 -4.06 -39.80 25.61
N VAL A 46 -3.19 -38.84 25.84
CA VAL A 46 -3.25 -38.01 27.06
C VAL A 46 -3.80 -36.60 26.88
N VAL A 47 -3.83 -36.10 25.64
CA VAL A 47 -4.29 -34.72 25.35
C VAL A 47 -5.81 -34.62 25.17
N LEU A 48 -6.49 -35.70 24.82
CA LEU A 48 -7.97 -35.70 24.65
C LEU A 48 -8.77 -35.90 25.93
N GLY A 49 -8.13 -36.28 27.05
CA GLY A 49 -8.80 -36.49 28.33
C GLY A 49 -9.03 -35.22 29.18
N LEU A 50 -8.25 -34.18 28.94
CA LEU A 50 -8.31 -32.94 29.73
C LEU A 50 -9.29 -31.88 29.18
N CYS A 51 -9.66 -31.97 27.90
CA CYS A 51 -10.66 -31.05 27.31
C CYS A 51 -12.12 -31.46 27.63
N ALA A 52 -12.38 -32.72 28.00
CA ALA A 52 -13.75 -33.19 28.29
C ALA A 52 -14.22 -32.83 29.72
N LEU A 53 -13.30 -32.52 30.63
CA LEU A 53 -13.66 -32.19 32.02
C LEU A 53 -13.92 -30.69 32.26
N LEU A 54 -13.57 -29.83 31.36
CA LEU A 54 -13.85 -28.37 31.45
C LEU A 54 -15.21 -27.97 30.86
N VAL A 55 -15.85 -28.85 30.07
CA VAL A 55 -17.15 -28.55 29.43
C VAL A 55 -18.32 -29.01 30.34
N LEU A 56 -18.09 -29.89 31.31
CA LEU A 56 -19.14 -30.37 32.21
C LEU A 56 -19.27 -29.58 33.55
N GLY A 57 -18.35 -28.63 33.79
CA GLY A 57 -18.37 -27.81 35.03
C GLY A 57 -19.06 -26.44 34.89
N ALA A 58 -19.36 -25.96 33.68
CA ALA A 58 -19.93 -24.63 33.46
C ALA A 58 -21.46 -24.62 33.19
N GLY A 59 -22.12 -25.75 33.35
CA GLY A 59 -23.53 -25.95 32.97
C GLY A 59 -24.58 -25.72 34.08
N ARG A 60 -24.24 -25.18 35.23
CA ARG A 60 -25.26 -24.96 36.31
C ARG A 60 -25.00 -23.68 37.09
N LEU A 61 -25.24 -22.55 36.49
CA LEU A 61 -25.53 -21.26 37.17
C LEU A 61 -25.89 -20.19 36.11
N TRP A 62 -26.89 -20.46 35.31
CA TRP A 62 -27.59 -19.40 34.61
C TRP A 62 -29.08 -19.56 34.90
N ASP A 63 -29.49 -18.91 35.95
CA ASP A 63 -30.90 -18.72 36.26
C ASP A 63 -31.45 -17.67 35.32
N GLY A 64 -32.52 -18.04 34.64
CA GLY A 64 -33.13 -17.26 33.58
C GLY A 64 -33.80 -15.98 34.05
N THR A 65 -33.20 -14.87 33.69
CA THR A 65 -33.96 -13.63 33.43
C THR A 65 -33.52 -13.11 32.08
N SER A 66 -34.26 -13.48 31.02
CA SER A 66 -34.18 -12.82 29.76
C SER A 66 -34.51 -11.33 29.94
N PRO A 67 -33.61 -10.39 29.61
CA PRO A 67 -34.03 -9.00 29.54
C PRO A 67 -35.05 -8.89 28.41
N ALA A 68 -36.20 -8.28 28.74
CA ALA A 68 -37.24 -7.98 27.80
C ALA A 68 -36.66 -7.34 26.55
N ALA A 69 -37.05 -7.84 25.37
CA ALA A 69 -36.72 -7.26 24.08
C ALA A 69 -37.11 -5.78 24.12
N VAL A 70 -36.13 -4.91 24.09
CA VAL A 70 -36.33 -3.49 23.85
C VAL A 70 -36.89 -3.39 22.43
N PRO A 71 -38.09 -2.77 22.21
CA PRO A 71 -38.60 -2.59 20.87
C PRO A 71 -37.53 -1.84 20.08
N GLY A 72 -37.12 -2.41 18.94
CA GLY A 72 -36.22 -1.77 17.99
C GLY A 72 -36.84 -0.46 17.53
N GLY A 73 -36.48 0.63 18.18
CA GLY A 73 -36.66 1.93 17.59
C GLY A 73 -35.78 1.95 16.35
N ASP A 74 -36.39 2.17 15.19
CA ASP A 74 -35.69 2.55 13.97
C ASP A 74 -34.76 3.70 14.36
N ARG A 75 -33.45 3.39 14.49
CA ARG A 75 -32.43 4.44 14.50
C ARG A 75 -32.51 5.01 13.10
N VAL A 76 -33.20 6.13 12.96
CA VAL A 76 -33.02 7.03 11.84
C VAL A 76 -31.51 7.35 11.89
N GLN A 77 -30.74 6.68 11.03
CA GLN A 77 -29.36 7.05 10.83
C GLN A 77 -29.43 8.46 10.25
N THR A 78 -29.03 9.45 11.03
CA THR A 78 -28.80 10.78 10.51
C THR A 78 -27.76 10.62 9.39
N PRO A 79 -28.03 11.13 8.17
CA PRO A 79 -27.05 11.11 7.10
C PRO A 79 -25.73 11.70 7.61
N PHE A 80 -24.60 11.08 7.25
CA PHE A 80 -23.29 11.64 7.54
C PHE A 80 -23.25 13.09 7.02
N GLN A 81 -22.78 14.01 7.86
CA GLN A 81 -22.51 15.39 7.46
C GLN A 81 -21.07 15.72 7.81
N PRO A 82 -20.28 16.22 6.85
CA PRO A 82 -18.92 16.68 7.12
C PRO A 82 -18.89 17.70 8.25
N GLY A 83 -17.78 17.73 9.01
CA GLY A 83 -17.54 18.79 9.98
C GLY A 83 -17.57 20.17 9.32
N ALA A 84 -17.90 21.20 10.10
CA ALA A 84 -18.05 22.58 9.56
C ALA A 84 -16.78 23.06 8.81
N GLU A 85 -15.61 22.71 9.29
CA GLU A 85 -14.34 23.08 8.64
C GLU A 85 -14.18 22.42 7.28
N LEU A 86 -14.43 21.12 7.18
CA LEU A 86 -14.37 20.38 5.89
C LEU A 86 -15.41 20.91 4.92
N LEU A 87 -16.62 21.24 5.40
CA LEU A 87 -17.66 21.82 4.57
C LEU A 87 -17.23 23.18 3.99
N ASP A 88 -16.63 24.06 4.80
CA ASP A 88 -16.10 25.35 4.34
C ASP A 88 -15.01 25.17 3.28
N GLN A 89 -14.11 24.19 3.48
CA GLN A 89 -13.05 23.84 2.52
C GLN A 89 -13.64 23.30 1.21
N LEU A 90 -14.64 22.43 1.26
CA LEU A 90 -15.34 21.92 0.07
C LEU A 90 -16.07 23.05 -0.68
N GLN A 91 -16.67 24.00 0.03
CA GLN A 91 -17.27 25.19 -0.59
C GLN A 91 -16.24 26.09 -1.26
N ALA A 92 -15.03 26.22 -0.66
CA ALA A 92 -13.94 26.94 -1.28
C ALA A 92 -13.47 26.23 -2.57
N LEU A 93 -13.28 24.91 -2.50
CA LEU A 93 -12.91 24.09 -3.66
C LEU A 93 -13.95 24.21 -4.79
N ALA A 94 -15.26 24.17 -4.48
CA ALA A 94 -16.31 24.27 -5.48
C ALA A 94 -16.39 25.62 -6.21
N ARG A 95 -15.82 26.69 -5.61
CA ARG A 95 -15.69 27.98 -6.31
C ARG A 95 -14.61 27.99 -7.37
N GLU A 96 -13.57 27.17 -7.18
CA GLU A 96 -12.45 27.05 -8.11
C GLU A 96 -12.68 25.92 -9.11
N GLU A 97 -13.24 24.82 -8.62
CA GLU A 97 -13.49 23.57 -9.36
C GLU A 97 -14.99 23.21 -9.31
N PRO A 98 -15.80 23.57 -10.32
CA PRO A 98 -17.24 23.32 -10.33
C PRO A 98 -17.65 21.86 -10.14
N ALA A 99 -16.77 20.91 -10.50
CA ALA A 99 -17.02 19.47 -10.27
C ALA A 99 -17.18 19.12 -8.79
N ALA A 100 -16.61 19.92 -7.88
CA ALA A 100 -16.74 19.72 -6.44
C ALA A 100 -18.15 20.03 -5.89
N GLU A 101 -19.03 20.67 -6.66
CA GLU A 101 -20.45 20.83 -6.28
C GLU A 101 -21.14 19.49 -6.04
N ALA A 102 -20.71 18.43 -6.74
CA ALA A 102 -21.23 17.08 -6.53
C ALA A 102 -20.94 16.56 -5.10
N LEU A 103 -19.81 16.92 -4.52
CA LEU A 103 -19.42 16.53 -3.15
C LEU A 103 -20.28 17.25 -2.10
N LEU A 104 -20.69 18.48 -2.39
CA LEU A 104 -21.56 19.27 -1.53
C LEU A 104 -23.03 18.83 -1.62
N ALA A 105 -23.44 18.32 -2.78
CA ALA A 105 -24.83 17.92 -3.02
C ALA A 105 -25.21 16.63 -2.26
N CYS A 106 -24.29 15.67 -2.14
CA CYS A 106 -24.52 14.37 -1.50
C CYS A 106 -23.26 13.91 -0.74
N PRO A 107 -22.83 14.63 0.30
CA PRO A 107 -21.59 14.28 1.02
C PRO A 107 -21.65 12.91 1.70
N GLU A 108 -22.86 12.43 2.03
CA GLU A 108 -23.11 11.12 2.62
C GLU A 108 -22.77 9.94 1.70
N ASP A 109 -22.64 10.18 0.41
CA ASP A 109 -22.23 9.14 -0.57
C ASP A 109 -20.72 8.85 -0.56
N TYR A 110 -19.95 9.64 0.19
CA TYR A 110 -18.49 9.59 0.23
C TYR A 110 -17.96 9.27 1.64
N PRO A 111 -16.92 8.43 1.78
CA PRO A 111 -16.10 8.42 2.98
C PRO A 111 -15.51 9.80 3.25
N GLU A 112 -15.45 10.20 4.53
CA GLU A 112 -14.93 11.53 4.93
C GLU A 112 -13.50 11.75 4.42
N GLU A 113 -12.68 10.71 4.47
CA GLU A 113 -11.28 10.73 4.04
C GLU A 113 -11.14 11.03 2.52
N LEU A 114 -12.13 10.67 1.71
CA LEU A 114 -12.15 11.02 0.29
C LEU A 114 -12.54 12.47 0.06
N LEU A 115 -13.45 13.02 0.86
CA LEU A 115 -13.77 14.45 0.84
C LEU A 115 -12.54 15.27 1.24
N GLU A 116 -11.83 14.84 2.28
CA GLU A 116 -10.55 15.43 2.67
C GLU A 116 -9.47 15.29 1.57
N LEU A 117 -9.42 14.14 0.88
CA LEU A 117 -8.50 13.95 -0.24
C LEU A 117 -8.76 14.98 -1.34
N ALA A 118 -10.02 15.20 -1.72
CA ALA A 118 -10.38 16.18 -2.75
C ALA A 118 -9.91 17.61 -2.37
N VAL A 119 -10.08 17.99 -1.10
CA VAL A 119 -9.65 19.30 -0.60
C VAL A 119 -8.12 19.43 -0.57
N ARG A 120 -7.43 18.41 -0.05
CA ARG A 120 -5.96 18.43 0.08
C ARG A 120 -5.23 18.25 -1.24
N ASN A 121 -5.85 17.55 -2.19
CA ASN A 121 -5.30 17.24 -3.50
C ASN A 121 -6.36 17.37 -4.60
N PRO A 122 -6.59 18.58 -5.12
CA PRO A 122 -7.56 18.81 -6.20
C PRO A 122 -7.31 17.98 -7.47
N GLU A 123 -6.09 17.47 -7.69
CA GLU A 123 -5.79 16.57 -8.80
C GLU A 123 -6.57 15.23 -8.71
N ALA A 124 -6.97 14.82 -7.51
CA ALA A 124 -7.78 13.63 -7.27
C ALA A 124 -9.29 13.89 -7.36
N LEU A 125 -9.74 15.13 -7.58
CA LEU A 125 -11.15 15.50 -7.53
C LEU A 125 -12.01 14.65 -8.48
N ASP A 126 -11.58 14.46 -9.72
CA ASP A 126 -12.32 13.65 -10.70
C ASP A 126 -12.52 12.21 -10.22
N PHE A 127 -11.51 11.59 -9.60
CA PHE A 127 -11.62 10.29 -8.97
C PHE A 127 -12.64 10.31 -7.82
N VAL A 128 -12.56 11.29 -6.92
CA VAL A 128 -13.48 11.38 -5.77
C VAL A 128 -14.92 11.54 -6.24
N VAL A 129 -15.18 12.45 -7.18
CA VAL A 129 -16.54 12.67 -7.74
C VAL A 129 -17.13 11.39 -8.34
N ARG A 130 -16.30 10.54 -8.95
CA ARG A 130 -16.75 9.27 -9.54
C ARG A 130 -16.93 8.15 -8.53
N TYR A 131 -16.37 8.26 -7.33
CA TYR A 131 -16.35 7.19 -6.34
C TYR A 131 -17.72 6.50 -6.11
N PRO A 132 -18.88 7.19 -5.93
CA PRO A 132 -20.14 6.52 -5.67
C PRO A 132 -20.58 5.57 -6.79
N ARG A 133 -20.11 5.81 -8.03
CA ARG A 133 -20.43 4.98 -9.21
C ARG A 133 -19.42 3.88 -9.46
N GLU A 134 -18.17 4.07 -9.01
CA GLU A 134 -17.02 3.21 -9.35
C GLU A 134 -16.51 2.40 -8.16
N LYS A 135 -17.00 2.64 -6.94
CA LYS A 135 -16.52 1.99 -5.71
C LYS A 135 -16.53 0.46 -5.72
N ASP A 136 -17.44 -0.13 -6.49
CA ASP A 136 -17.58 -1.59 -6.61
C ASP A 136 -16.94 -2.15 -7.90
N ALA A 137 -16.23 -1.30 -8.67
CA ALA A 137 -15.57 -1.73 -9.89
C ALA A 137 -14.41 -2.68 -9.59
N GLN A 138 -14.25 -3.70 -10.44
CA GLN A 138 -13.10 -4.60 -10.31
C GLN A 138 -11.81 -3.87 -10.72
N PRO A 139 -10.75 -3.94 -9.91
CA PRO A 139 -9.48 -3.33 -10.24
C PRO A 139 -8.90 -3.88 -11.55
N ALA A 140 -8.27 -3.01 -12.32
CA ALA A 140 -7.65 -3.40 -13.58
C ALA A 140 -6.51 -4.40 -13.37
N ALA A 141 -6.45 -5.40 -14.26
CA ALA A 141 -5.42 -6.44 -14.22
C ALA A 141 -4.06 -5.99 -14.82
N SER A 142 -3.99 -4.78 -15.38
CA SER A 142 -2.76 -4.26 -16.00
C SER A 142 -2.73 -2.74 -15.97
N VAL A 143 -1.53 -2.19 -15.83
CA VAL A 143 -1.27 -0.75 -16.02
C VAL A 143 -1.20 -0.38 -17.52
N GLY A 144 -1.14 -1.36 -18.40
CA GLY A 144 -0.90 -1.22 -19.84
C GLY A 144 0.48 -1.72 -20.24
N ALA A 145 0.87 -1.46 -21.49
CA ALA A 145 2.21 -1.79 -21.97
C ALA A 145 3.25 -0.87 -21.33
N VAL A 146 4.32 -1.45 -20.82
CA VAL A 146 5.46 -0.72 -20.24
C VAL A 146 6.73 -1.15 -20.96
N GLU A 147 7.49 -0.18 -21.43
CA GLU A 147 8.82 -0.42 -21.97
C GLU A 147 9.82 -0.57 -20.81
N ARG A 148 10.60 -1.64 -20.83
CA ARG A 148 11.64 -1.87 -19.81
C ARG A 148 12.66 -0.72 -19.81
N GLY A 149 12.96 -0.22 -18.61
CA GLY A 149 13.81 0.97 -18.42
C GLY A 149 13.01 2.28 -18.35
N THR A 150 11.68 2.23 -18.60
CA THR A 150 10.79 3.39 -18.47
C THR A 150 9.86 3.19 -17.29
N PHE A 151 9.93 4.07 -16.30
CA PHE A 151 9.11 3.98 -15.08
C PHE A 151 7.79 4.71 -15.31
N PRO A 152 6.64 3.99 -15.37
CA PRO A 152 5.36 4.62 -15.62
C PRO A 152 4.96 5.52 -14.45
N GLN A 153 4.39 6.70 -14.74
CA GLN A 153 3.77 7.53 -13.71
C GLN A 153 2.41 6.95 -13.34
N LEU A 154 2.30 6.32 -12.17
CA LEU A 154 1.06 5.76 -11.66
C LEU A 154 0.57 6.56 -10.46
N MET A 155 -0.74 6.80 -10.40
CA MET A 155 -1.36 7.50 -9.27
C MET A 155 -2.06 6.49 -8.35
N GLN A 156 -1.93 6.64 -7.03
CA GLN A 156 -2.61 5.78 -6.06
C GLN A 156 -4.13 5.89 -6.14
N TRP A 157 -4.63 7.06 -6.56
CA TRP A 157 -6.05 7.37 -6.77
C TRP A 157 -6.52 7.19 -8.22
N ASP A 158 -5.76 6.49 -9.09
CA ASP A 158 -6.24 6.17 -10.44
C ASP A 158 -7.53 5.34 -10.36
N PRO A 159 -8.60 5.69 -11.10
CA PRO A 159 -9.88 4.96 -11.08
C PRO A 159 -9.75 3.45 -11.32
N ARG A 160 -8.70 3.03 -11.99
CA ARG A 160 -8.43 1.61 -12.26
C ARG A 160 -8.20 0.77 -11.01
N TRP A 161 -7.82 1.38 -9.87
CA TRP A 161 -7.56 0.68 -8.60
C TRP A 161 -7.82 1.52 -7.36
N GLY A 162 -8.03 2.83 -7.48
CA GLY A 162 -8.15 3.75 -6.35
C GLY A 162 -9.27 3.40 -5.36
N CYS A 163 -10.36 2.79 -5.83
CA CYS A 163 -11.47 2.32 -4.99
C CYS A 163 -11.21 0.97 -4.32
N ALA A 164 -10.14 0.25 -4.69
CA ALA A 164 -9.83 -1.04 -4.10
C ALA A 164 -9.40 -0.90 -2.63
N PRO A 165 -9.74 -1.87 -1.76
CA PRO A 165 -9.35 -1.84 -0.35
C PRO A 165 -7.83 -2.02 -0.21
N TYR A 166 -7.22 -1.32 0.74
CA TYR A 166 -5.84 -1.53 1.17
C TYR A 166 -5.71 -1.17 2.65
N GLY A 167 -5.43 -2.18 3.47
CA GLY A 167 -5.41 -2.04 4.92
C GLY A 167 -6.79 -1.67 5.46
N ASP A 168 -6.85 -0.62 6.26
CA ASP A 168 -8.08 -0.08 6.85
C ASP A 168 -8.80 0.95 5.97
N GLY A 169 -8.33 1.19 4.74
CA GLY A 169 -8.90 2.19 3.84
C GLY A 169 -8.87 1.78 2.37
N LEU A 170 -8.71 2.76 1.49
CA LEU A 170 -8.68 2.61 0.05
C LEU A 170 -7.26 2.80 -0.50
N MET A 171 -6.98 2.21 -1.65
CA MET A 171 -5.76 2.47 -2.40
C MET A 171 -5.52 3.97 -2.64
N ALA A 172 -6.59 4.73 -2.92
CA ALA A 172 -6.50 6.18 -3.10
C ALA A 172 -5.93 6.93 -1.89
N LEU A 173 -6.10 6.38 -0.68
CA LEU A 173 -5.68 6.98 0.58
C LEU A 173 -4.33 6.43 1.06
N ASN A 174 -4.20 5.10 1.07
CA ASN A 174 -3.10 4.37 1.72
C ASN A 174 -2.05 3.82 0.73
N GLY A 175 -2.30 3.93 -0.58
CA GLY A 175 -1.62 3.16 -1.62
C GLY A 175 -0.29 3.70 -2.12
N CYS A 176 0.35 4.68 -1.48
CA CYS A 176 1.62 5.25 -1.96
C CYS A 176 2.73 4.19 -2.08
N GLY A 177 2.91 3.34 -1.06
CA GLY A 177 3.90 2.27 -1.07
C GLY A 177 3.67 1.25 -2.20
N PRO A 178 2.51 0.60 -2.27
CA PRO A 178 2.20 -0.31 -3.38
C PRO A 178 2.33 0.32 -4.76
N THR A 179 1.94 1.59 -4.91
CA THR A 179 2.05 2.29 -6.19
C THR A 179 3.52 2.56 -6.55
N ALA A 180 4.34 2.99 -5.58
CA ALA A 180 5.77 3.18 -5.80
C ALA A 180 6.45 1.87 -6.21
N LEU A 181 6.18 0.76 -5.48
CA LEU A 181 6.75 -0.54 -5.82
C LEU A 181 6.26 -1.06 -7.19
N SER A 182 4.99 -0.87 -7.52
CA SER A 182 4.46 -1.22 -8.85
C SER A 182 5.20 -0.48 -9.97
N MET A 183 5.45 0.84 -9.82
CA MET A 183 6.22 1.61 -10.80
C MET A 183 7.64 1.05 -10.98
N VAL A 184 8.31 0.65 -9.89
CA VAL A 184 9.64 0.02 -9.95
C VAL A 184 9.59 -1.31 -10.68
N VAL A 185 8.66 -2.21 -10.30
CA VAL A 185 8.54 -3.55 -10.92
C VAL A 185 8.26 -3.40 -12.41
N CYS A 186 7.26 -2.61 -12.78
CA CYS A 186 6.91 -2.36 -14.18
C CYS A 186 8.10 -1.81 -14.96
N GLY A 187 8.80 -0.81 -14.42
CA GLY A 187 9.93 -0.17 -15.11
C GLY A 187 11.13 -1.10 -15.30
N LEU A 188 11.47 -1.90 -14.29
CA LEU A 188 12.63 -2.80 -14.37
C LEU A 188 12.37 -4.07 -15.18
N THR A 189 11.12 -4.57 -15.16
CA THR A 189 10.77 -5.85 -15.80
C THR A 189 10.05 -5.71 -17.14
N GLY A 190 9.34 -4.59 -17.35
CA GLY A 190 8.39 -4.41 -18.46
C GLY A 190 7.06 -5.12 -18.22
N ASP A 191 6.83 -5.70 -17.03
CA ASP A 191 5.61 -6.43 -16.70
C ASP A 191 4.51 -5.50 -16.20
N GLY A 192 3.63 -5.06 -17.10
CA GLY A 192 2.48 -4.23 -16.76
C GLY A 192 1.36 -4.95 -16.01
N SER A 193 1.46 -6.24 -15.72
CA SER A 193 0.47 -6.99 -14.92
C SER A 193 0.65 -6.78 -13.41
N VAL A 194 1.81 -6.25 -12.97
CA VAL A 194 2.07 -5.92 -11.57
C VAL A 194 1.51 -4.53 -11.27
N THR A 195 0.19 -4.43 -11.14
CA THR A 195 -0.51 -3.17 -10.85
C THR A 195 -0.31 -2.74 -9.39
N PRO A 196 -0.57 -1.46 -9.04
CA PRO A 196 -0.62 -1.01 -7.65
C PRO A 196 -1.53 -1.88 -6.77
N TRP A 197 -2.68 -2.32 -7.30
CA TRP A 197 -3.58 -3.25 -6.61
C TRP A 197 -2.97 -4.64 -6.39
N THR A 198 -2.24 -5.18 -7.38
CA THR A 198 -1.55 -6.46 -7.24
C THR A 198 -0.54 -6.41 -6.09
N VAL A 199 0.20 -5.31 -5.98
CA VAL A 199 1.17 -5.10 -4.90
C VAL A 199 0.48 -4.90 -3.56
N ALA A 200 -0.59 -4.10 -3.49
CA ALA A 200 -1.35 -3.84 -2.27
C ALA A 200 -1.94 -5.11 -1.67
N ARG A 201 -2.57 -5.95 -2.51
CA ARG A 201 -3.11 -7.24 -2.07
C ARG A 201 -2.02 -8.15 -1.49
N TYR A 202 -0.87 -8.24 -2.15
CA TYR A 202 0.27 -8.98 -1.61
C TYR A 202 0.75 -8.38 -0.28
N ALA A 203 0.81 -7.06 -0.18
CA ALA A 203 1.26 -6.37 1.02
C ALA A 203 0.34 -6.67 2.23
N ASP A 204 -0.98 -6.67 2.02
CA ASP A 204 -1.96 -7.06 3.05
C ASP A 204 -1.80 -8.53 3.45
N GLU A 205 -1.78 -9.44 2.48
CA GLU A 205 -1.65 -10.90 2.71
C GLU A 205 -0.34 -11.25 3.44
N ALA A 206 0.76 -10.54 3.14
CA ALA A 206 2.07 -10.76 3.72
C ALA A 206 2.34 -9.96 5.01
N GLY A 207 1.39 -9.12 5.45
CA GLY A 207 1.50 -8.33 6.66
C GLY A 207 2.42 -7.11 6.56
N TYR A 208 2.54 -6.53 5.37
CA TYR A 208 3.31 -5.29 5.12
C TYR A 208 2.48 -4.01 5.28
N TYR A 209 1.24 -4.10 5.76
CA TYR A 209 0.44 -2.96 6.14
C TYR A 209 0.44 -2.77 7.66
N VAL A 210 0.38 -1.52 8.11
CA VAL A 210 0.21 -1.13 9.51
C VAL A 210 -0.94 -0.13 9.59
N GLU A 211 -1.94 -0.47 10.39
CA GLU A 211 -3.11 0.38 10.63
C GLU A 211 -2.68 1.78 11.08
N GLY A 212 -3.22 2.80 10.42
CA GLY A 212 -2.92 4.21 10.68
C GLY A 212 -1.52 4.69 10.26
N ALA A 213 -0.64 3.80 9.76
CA ALA A 213 0.71 4.16 9.34
C ALA A 213 1.00 3.85 7.85
N GLY A 214 0.18 2.99 7.22
CA GLY A 214 0.34 2.62 5.82
C GLY A 214 1.31 1.46 5.60
N SER A 215 2.02 1.47 4.47
CA SER A 215 2.94 0.39 4.10
C SER A 215 4.18 0.39 4.97
N LYS A 216 4.55 -0.83 5.44
CA LYS A 216 5.84 -1.05 6.09
C LYS A 216 6.97 -0.85 5.11
N TRP A 217 8.08 -0.45 5.66
CA TRP A 217 9.34 -0.31 4.98
C TRP A 217 9.84 -1.60 4.34
N GLU A 218 9.61 -2.73 5.02
CA GLU A 218 9.99 -4.05 4.57
C GLU A 218 9.29 -4.48 3.28
N LEU A 219 8.19 -3.83 2.88
CA LEU A 219 7.59 -4.03 1.56
C LEU A 219 8.61 -3.72 0.46
N MET A 220 9.43 -2.67 0.65
CA MET A 220 10.44 -2.26 -0.32
C MET A 220 11.66 -3.16 -0.28
N SER A 221 12.13 -3.58 0.89
CA SER A 221 13.37 -4.36 1.04
C SER A 221 13.20 -5.86 0.81
N THR A 222 12.30 -6.50 1.55
CA THR A 222 12.06 -7.94 1.46
C THR A 222 10.84 -8.30 0.64
N GLY A 223 9.79 -7.47 0.68
CA GLY A 223 8.56 -7.70 -0.06
C GLY A 223 8.76 -7.66 -1.59
N CYS A 224 9.68 -6.84 -2.08
CA CYS A 224 10.00 -6.75 -3.51
C CYS A 224 10.48 -8.08 -4.12
N GLN A 225 11.01 -9.00 -3.30
CA GLN A 225 11.48 -10.31 -3.75
C GLN A 225 10.34 -11.18 -4.30
N HIS A 226 9.11 -10.97 -3.83
CA HIS A 226 7.93 -11.63 -4.39
C HIS A 226 7.76 -11.32 -5.89
N PHE A 227 8.15 -10.13 -6.30
CA PHE A 227 8.09 -9.66 -7.69
C PHE A 227 9.40 -9.88 -8.47
N GLY A 228 10.32 -10.69 -7.92
CA GLY A 228 11.57 -11.04 -8.59
C GLY A 228 12.65 -9.95 -8.53
N LEU A 229 12.52 -8.99 -7.62
CA LEU A 229 13.52 -7.94 -7.41
C LEU A 229 14.31 -8.18 -6.13
N SER A 230 15.51 -7.63 -6.06
CA SER A 230 16.26 -7.43 -4.83
C SER A 230 16.51 -5.95 -4.62
N ALA A 231 16.54 -5.52 -3.38
CA ALA A 231 16.73 -4.14 -3.01
C ALA A 231 17.83 -4.03 -1.95
N ARG A 232 18.55 -2.93 -1.95
CA ARG A 232 19.52 -2.56 -0.91
C ARG A 232 19.29 -1.13 -0.47
N GLU A 233 19.55 -0.87 0.79
CA GLU A 233 19.53 0.48 1.33
C GLU A 233 20.72 1.29 0.82
N LEU A 234 20.47 2.54 0.45
CA LEU A 234 21.50 3.49 0.07
C LEU A 234 21.72 4.54 1.17
N PRO A 235 22.95 5.01 1.35
CA PRO A 235 23.19 6.16 2.21
C PRO A 235 22.56 7.42 1.58
N LEU A 236 22.08 8.34 2.41
CA LEU A 236 21.66 9.66 1.99
C LEU A 236 22.88 10.50 1.61
N ASP A 237 23.38 10.24 0.41
CA ASP A 237 24.53 10.92 -0.19
C ASP A 237 24.21 11.20 -1.66
N ARG A 238 24.27 12.47 -2.04
CA ARG A 238 23.93 12.93 -3.40
C ARG A 238 24.73 12.18 -4.48
N SER A 239 26.01 11.95 -4.26
CA SER A 239 26.90 11.34 -5.28
C SER A 239 26.57 9.85 -5.47
N VAL A 240 26.17 9.15 -4.39
CA VAL A 240 25.74 7.76 -4.45
C VAL A 240 24.39 7.64 -5.16
N MET A 241 23.44 8.51 -4.80
CA MET A 241 22.09 8.52 -5.42
C MET A 241 22.16 8.85 -6.90
N VAL A 242 22.92 9.90 -7.28
CA VAL A 242 23.11 10.29 -8.68
C VAL A 242 23.68 9.13 -9.50
N ARG A 243 24.72 8.46 -8.99
CA ARG A 243 25.34 7.32 -9.69
C ARG A 243 24.36 6.16 -9.87
N ALA A 244 23.59 5.81 -8.84
CA ALA A 244 22.59 4.75 -8.95
C ALA A 244 21.55 5.07 -10.04
N LEU A 245 21.04 6.30 -10.07
CA LEU A 245 20.07 6.74 -11.10
C LEU A 245 20.68 6.79 -12.50
N GLU A 246 21.94 7.22 -12.64
CA GLU A 246 22.68 7.21 -13.94
C GLU A 246 22.93 5.79 -14.44
N ASP A 247 23.07 4.81 -13.51
CA ASP A 247 23.17 3.37 -13.81
C ASP A 247 21.79 2.75 -14.13
N GLY A 248 20.71 3.56 -14.16
CA GLY A 248 19.35 3.12 -14.46
C GLY A 248 18.64 2.43 -13.30
N GLN A 249 19.16 2.56 -12.07
CA GLN A 249 18.56 2.02 -10.87
C GLN A 249 17.64 3.05 -10.23
N PRO A 250 16.32 2.78 -10.13
CA PRO A 250 15.38 3.71 -9.49
C PRO A 250 15.56 3.68 -7.97
N ILE A 251 15.21 4.78 -7.30
CA ILE A 251 15.32 4.88 -5.83
C ILE A 251 13.95 5.18 -5.24
N VAL A 252 13.42 4.28 -4.42
CA VAL A 252 12.24 4.59 -3.59
C VAL A 252 12.69 5.32 -2.35
N CYS A 253 12.04 6.45 -2.09
CA CYS A 253 12.27 7.27 -0.92
C CYS A 253 11.04 7.22 -0.01
N SER A 254 11.26 7.00 1.30
CA SER A 254 10.29 7.36 2.33
C SER A 254 10.57 8.78 2.77
N VAL A 255 9.58 9.65 2.69
CA VAL A 255 9.71 11.07 3.02
C VAL A 255 8.76 11.44 4.15
N GLY A 256 9.23 12.27 5.07
CA GLY A 256 8.45 12.85 6.16
C GLY A 256 7.75 14.15 5.74
N PRO A 257 7.17 14.88 6.73
CA PRO A 257 6.48 16.12 6.47
C PRO A 257 7.36 17.16 5.75
N GLY A 258 6.84 17.74 4.66
CA GLY A 258 7.54 18.68 3.80
C GLY A 258 6.79 18.90 2.49
N ASP A 259 7.51 19.10 1.40
CA ASP A 259 6.94 19.44 0.09
C ASP A 259 6.05 18.34 -0.50
N PHE A 260 6.27 17.06 -0.15
CA PHE A 260 5.54 15.93 -0.70
C PHE A 260 4.35 15.49 0.14
N THR A 261 4.40 15.72 1.45
CA THR A 261 3.39 15.18 2.38
C THR A 261 3.37 15.97 3.68
N THR A 262 2.27 15.88 4.43
CA THR A 262 2.15 16.39 5.80
C THR A 262 2.42 15.32 6.87
N SER A 263 2.58 14.05 6.46
CA SER A 263 2.82 12.91 7.35
C SER A 263 3.99 12.06 6.85
N GLY A 264 3.72 10.85 6.37
CA GLY A 264 4.69 9.97 5.70
C GLY A 264 4.25 9.70 4.26
N HIS A 265 5.20 9.48 3.35
CA HIS A 265 4.89 9.19 1.95
C HIS A 265 6.03 8.43 1.27
N PHE A 266 5.69 7.64 0.24
CA PHE A 266 6.66 7.00 -0.64
C PHE A 266 6.65 7.67 -2.00
N ILE A 267 7.82 8.06 -2.48
CA ILE A 267 8.05 8.59 -3.83
C ILE A 267 9.11 7.77 -4.54
N LEU A 268 9.15 7.86 -5.87
CA LEU A 268 10.13 7.16 -6.69
C LEU A 268 11.01 8.16 -7.44
N LEU A 269 12.32 8.10 -7.24
CA LEU A 269 13.29 8.80 -8.09
C LEU A 269 13.60 7.93 -9.30
N THR A 270 13.49 8.51 -10.50
CA THR A 270 13.60 7.77 -11.76
C THR A 270 14.79 8.19 -12.62
N GLY A 271 15.49 9.26 -12.25
CA GLY A 271 16.64 9.75 -12.98
C GLY A 271 17.14 11.10 -12.50
N VAL A 272 18.18 11.58 -13.15
CA VAL A 272 18.80 12.89 -12.92
C VAL A 272 18.85 13.68 -14.21
N GLU A 273 18.49 14.95 -14.15
CA GLU A 273 18.56 15.89 -15.26
C GLU A 273 19.01 17.25 -14.72
N ASP A 274 20.02 17.86 -15.33
CA ASP A 274 20.61 19.15 -14.92
C ASP A 274 21.02 19.18 -13.43
N GLY A 275 21.45 18.02 -12.87
CA GLY A 275 21.84 17.86 -11.48
C GLY A 275 20.69 17.81 -10.50
N LYS A 276 19.44 17.77 -10.95
CA LYS A 276 18.20 17.63 -10.19
C LYS A 276 17.58 16.26 -10.41
N PHE A 277 16.73 15.83 -9.49
CA PHE A 277 16.06 14.54 -9.52
C PHE A 277 14.71 14.60 -10.26
N ARG A 278 14.47 13.59 -11.10
CA ARG A 278 13.12 13.27 -11.59
C ARG A 278 12.41 12.43 -10.57
N VAL A 279 11.18 12.79 -10.27
CA VAL A 279 10.34 12.11 -9.29
C VAL A 279 9.07 11.60 -9.96
N ASN A 280 8.67 10.37 -9.61
CA ASN A 280 7.30 9.89 -9.80
C ASN A 280 6.64 9.87 -8.42
N ASP A 281 5.73 10.82 -8.18
CA ASP A 281 4.94 10.91 -6.95
C ASP A 281 3.60 10.18 -7.14
N PRO A 282 3.30 9.13 -6.34
CA PRO A 282 2.04 8.39 -6.45
C PRO A 282 0.80 9.22 -6.13
N ASN A 283 0.95 10.34 -5.43
CA ASN A 283 -0.19 11.13 -4.97
C ASN A 283 -0.38 12.44 -5.74
N ARG A 284 0.70 13.09 -6.19
CA ARG A 284 0.61 14.38 -6.89
C ARG A 284 1.34 14.32 -8.23
N ARG A 285 0.58 14.45 -9.32
CA ARG A 285 1.14 14.50 -10.68
C ARG A 285 2.02 15.71 -10.90
N SER A 286 1.60 16.87 -10.39
CA SER A 286 2.37 18.13 -10.46
C SER A 286 3.76 18.04 -9.82
N ASN A 287 3.94 17.17 -8.83
CA ASN A 287 5.27 16.90 -8.29
C ASN A 287 6.18 16.15 -9.27
N SER A 288 5.58 15.37 -10.16
CA SER A 288 6.31 14.58 -11.18
C SER A 288 6.61 15.39 -12.45
N GLU A 289 5.99 16.56 -12.60
CA GLU A 289 6.17 17.44 -13.76
C GLU A 289 7.37 18.40 -13.63
N LYS A 290 7.99 18.44 -12.46
CA LYS A 290 9.15 19.31 -12.16
C LYS A 290 10.35 18.51 -11.70
N LEU A 291 11.51 19.13 -11.77
CA LEU A 291 12.76 18.58 -11.23
C LEU A 291 12.98 19.09 -9.81
N TRP A 292 13.53 18.23 -8.97
CA TRP A 292 13.73 18.49 -7.55
C TRP A 292 15.20 18.59 -7.18
N ASP A 293 15.51 19.53 -6.31
CA ASP A 293 16.85 19.65 -5.76
C ASP A 293 17.11 18.58 -4.70
N TYR A 294 18.37 18.15 -4.59
CA TYR A 294 18.78 17.17 -3.56
C TYR A 294 18.44 17.64 -2.14
N ASP A 295 18.61 18.95 -1.87
CA ASP A 295 18.40 19.50 -0.53
C ASP A 295 16.91 19.47 -0.10
N THR A 296 15.98 19.36 -1.04
CA THR A 296 14.55 19.12 -0.78
C THR A 296 14.30 17.68 -0.38
#